data_ce8e6d021eee993fe4ab810455c5d595
#
_entry.id   ce8e6d021eee993fe4ab810455c5d595
#
_cell.length_a   1.000
_cell.length_b   1.000
_cell.length_c   1.000
_cell.angle_alpha   90.00
_cell.angle_beta   90.00
_cell.angle_gamma   90.00
#
_symmetry.space_group_name_H-M   'P 1'
#
loop_
_entity.id
_entity.type
_entity.pdbx_description
1 polymer ?
#
loop_
_entity_poly.entity_id
_entity_poly.type
_entity_poly.pdbx_seq_one_letter_code
_entity_poly.pdbx_strand_id
1 'polypeptide(L)' 'MINPIFAQALAPWTPPPAPTPAELVTRALILALTAPDAARAQECADMAEHWAQGLTEAQVEACKVEAMQYDVK' A
#
# COMPACT_ATOMS: atom_id res chain seq x y z
N MET A 1 9.16 16.40 35.59
CA MET A 1 10.31 16.28 34.71
C MET A 1 9.95 15.42 33.52
N ILE A 2 10.26 15.89 32.31
CA ILE A 2 9.89 15.17 31.08
C ILE A 2 10.90 14.05 30.86
N ASN A 3 10.37 12.86 30.56
CA ASN A 3 11.21 11.73 30.21
C ASN A 3 11.93 12.01 28.88
N PRO A 4 13.27 11.85 28.79
CA PRO A 4 14.01 12.12 27.58
C PRO A 4 13.48 11.34 26.37
N ILE A 5 13.08 10.10 26.57
CA ILE A 5 12.51 9.28 25.50
C ILE A 5 11.22 9.89 24.99
N PHE A 6 10.39 10.37 25.88
CA PHE A 6 9.15 11.02 25.54
C PHE A 6 9.38 12.31 24.76
N ALA A 7 10.35 13.10 25.20
CA ALA A 7 10.70 14.34 24.52
C ALA A 7 11.19 14.07 23.09
N GLN A 8 11.98 13.02 22.90
CA GLN A 8 12.43 12.64 21.56
C GLN A 8 11.29 12.18 20.67
N ALA A 9 10.31 11.51 21.25
CA ALA A 9 9.16 11.05 20.49
C ALA A 9 8.30 12.21 19.99
N LEU A 10 8.33 13.33 20.71
CA LEU A 10 7.49 14.48 20.36
C LEU A 10 8.17 15.49 19.45
N ALA A 11 9.49 15.61 19.51
CA ALA A 11 10.16 16.72 18.83
C ALA A 11 11.44 16.27 18.13
N PRO A 12 11.65 16.60 16.87
CA PRO A 12 10.66 17.15 15.93
C PRO A 12 9.92 16.02 15.24
N TRP A 13 8.67 15.85 15.60
CA TRP A 13 7.90 14.80 14.98
C TRP A 13 7.48 15.21 13.58
N THR A 14 7.82 14.40 12.59
CA THR A 14 7.36 14.58 11.22
C THR A 14 6.48 13.40 10.86
N PRO A 15 5.29 13.63 10.31
CA PRO A 15 4.45 12.53 9.90
C PRO A 15 5.11 11.76 8.76
N PRO A 16 4.89 10.44 8.67
CA PRO A 16 5.39 9.68 7.55
C PRO A 16 4.79 10.22 6.24
N PRO A 17 5.54 10.18 5.13
CA PRO A 17 5.00 10.64 3.85
C PRO A 17 3.77 9.82 3.46
N ALA A 18 2.82 10.48 2.81
CA ALA A 18 1.65 9.78 2.31
C ALA A 18 2.07 8.73 1.27
N PRO A 19 1.39 7.57 1.23
CA PRO A 19 1.72 6.57 0.24
C PRO A 19 1.47 7.09 -1.17
N THR A 20 2.36 6.74 -2.10
CA THR A 20 2.19 7.10 -3.50
C THR A 20 1.07 6.26 -4.12
N PRO A 21 0.48 6.71 -5.24
CA PRO A 21 -0.52 5.88 -5.93
C PRO A 21 0.00 4.48 -6.26
N ALA A 22 1.28 4.36 -6.65
CA ALA A 22 1.88 3.05 -6.92
C ALA A 22 1.88 2.16 -5.70
N GLU A 23 2.22 2.71 -4.53
CA GLU A 23 2.19 1.95 -3.28
C GLU A 23 0.78 1.50 -2.93
N LEU A 24 -0.21 2.37 -3.14
CA LEU A 24 -1.61 2.03 -2.87
C LEU A 24 -2.08 0.91 -3.78
N VAL A 25 -1.72 0.96 -5.06
CA VAL A 25 -2.08 -0.09 -6.02
C VAL A 25 -1.45 -1.42 -5.60
N THR A 26 -0.16 -1.41 -5.27
CA THR A 26 0.54 -2.62 -4.84
C THR A 26 -0.13 -3.22 -3.59
N ARG A 27 -0.42 -2.41 -2.60
CA ARG A 27 -1.08 -2.88 -1.37
C ARG A 27 -2.47 -3.45 -1.65
N ALA A 28 -3.25 -2.77 -2.50
CA ALA A 28 -4.58 -3.25 -2.85
C ALA A 28 -4.51 -4.58 -3.59
N LEU A 29 -3.52 -4.75 -4.47
CA LEU A 29 -3.33 -6.01 -5.18
C LEU A 29 -2.94 -7.14 -4.22
N ILE A 30 -2.07 -6.85 -3.27
CA ILE A 30 -1.69 -7.84 -2.25
C ILE A 30 -2.93 -8.26 -1.46
N LEU A 31 -3.75 -7.31 -1.05
CA LEU A 31 -4.98 -7.61 -0.33
C LEU A 31 -5.94 -8.44 -1.17
N ALA A 32 -6.03 -8.14 -2.47
CA ALA A 32 -6.89 -8.92 -3.38
C ALA A 32 -6.42 -10.36 -3.48
N LEU A 33 -5.10 -10.57 -3.60
CA LEU A 33 -4.53 -11.91 -3.71
C LEU A 33 -4.67 -12.73 -2.44
N THR A 34 -4.71 -12.08 -1.28
CA THR A 34 -4.79 -12.74 0.01
C THR A 34 -6.17 -12.64 0.64
N ALA A 35 -7.16 -12.14 -0.08
CA ALA A 35 -8.50 -11.96 0.45
C ALA A 35 -9.17 -13.30 0.77
N PRO A 36 -10.00 -13.35 1.82
CA PRO A 36 -10.62 -14.61 2.23
C PRO A 36 -11.73 -15.09 1.30
N ASP A 37 -12.31 -14.20 0.51
CA ASP A 37 -13.38 -14.56 -0.42
C ASP A 37 -13.35 -13.69 -1.67
N ALA A 38 -14.15 -14.09 -2.66
CA ALA A 38 -14.16 -13.41 -3.96
C ALA A 38 -14.70 -11.98 -3.87
N ALA A 39 -15.66 -11.73 -3.00
CA ALA A 39 -16.23 -10.39 -2.85
C ALA A 39 -15.19 -9.41 -2.33
N ARG A 40 -14.41 -9.81 -1.33
CA ARG A 40 -13.34 -8.97 -0.80
C ARG A 40 -12.23 -8.76 -1.82
N ALA A 41 -11.89 -9.84 -2.54
CA ALA A 41 -10.89 -9.74 -3.60
C ALA A 41 -11.31 -8.74 -4.67
N GLN A 42 -12.57 -8.77 -5.04
CA GLN A 42 -13.09 -7.85 -6.05
C GLN A 42 -13.07 -6.40 -5.57
N GLU A 43 -13.46 -6.17 -4.30
CA GLU A 43 -13.39 -4.83 -3.73
C GLU A 43 -11.97 -4.27 -3.77
N CYS A 44 -10.99 -5.08 -3.40
CA CYS A 44 -9.59 -4.66 -3.41
C CYS A 44 -9.10 -4.41 -4.84
N ALA A 45 -9.50 -5.25 -5.78
CA ALA A 45 -9.14 -5.08 -7.18
C ALA A 45 -9.73 -3.79 -7.75
N ASP A 46 -10.97 -3.47 -7.38
CA ASP A 46 -11.63 -2.23 -7.82
C ASP A 46 -10.90 -1.00 -7.28
N MET A 47 -10.46 -1.05 -6.04
CA MET A 47 -9.67 0.03 -5.47
C MET A 47 -8.34 0.18 -6.19
N ALA A 48 -7.69 -0.93 -6.50
CA ALA A 48 -6.44 -0.91 -7.25
C ALA A 48 -6.64 -0.26 -8.62
N GLU A 49 -7.70 -0.61 -9.31
CA GLU A 49 -8.01 0.00 -10.60
C GLU A 49 -8.24 1.50 -10.48
N HIS A 50 -8.94 1.92 -9.44
CA HIS A 50 -9.21 3.34 -9.21
C HIS A 50 -7.90 4.12 -9.04
N TRP A 51 -7.01 3.63 -8.21
CA TRP A 51 -5.74 4.31 -7.98
C TRP A 51 -4.78 4.19 -9.16
N ALA A 52 -4.92 3.12 -9.96
CA ALA A 52 -4.07 2.89 -11.12
C ALA A 52 -4.35 3.87 -12.26
N GLN A 53 -5.48 4.56 -12.24
CA GLN A 53 -5.84 5.51 -13.30
C GLN A 53 -4.81 6.62 -13.46
N GLY A 54 -4.08 6.96 -12.39
CA GLY A 54 -3.02 7.96 -12.45
C GLY A 54 -1.64 7.41 -12.79
N LEU A 55 -1.52 6.12 -13.08
CA LEU A 55 -0.25 5.47 -13.33
C LEU A 55 -0.11 5.09 -14.81
N THR A 56 1.16 4.97 -15.25
CA THR A 56 1.44 4.43 -16.57
C THR A 56 1.29 2.90 -16.56
N GLU A 57 1.18 2.31 -17.75
CA GLU A 57 1.13 0.85 -17.85
C GLU A 57 2.34 0.19 -17.23
N ALA A 58 3.53 0.77 -17.44
CA ALA A 58 4.76 0.24 -16.87
C ALA A 58 4.69 0.23 -15.35
N GLN A 59 4.15 1.30 -14.75
CA GLN A 59 4.01 1.39 -13.29
C GLN A 59 3.01 0.36 -12.78
N VAL A 60 1.90 0.18 -13.47
CA VAL A 60 0.90 -0.81 -13.07
C VAL A 60 1.48 -2.23 -13.15
N GLU A 61 2.20 -2.54 -14.22
CA GLU A 61 2.85 -3.84 -14.36
C GLU A 61 3.87 -4.09 -13.25
N ALA A 62 4.64 -3.06 -12.89
CA ALA A 62 5.59 -3.17 -11.79
C ALA A 62 4.88 -3.46 -10.48
N CYS A 63 3.72 -2.83 -10.24
CA CYS A 63 2.94 -3.09 -9.04
C CYS A 63 2.42 -4.52 -8.99
N LYS A 64 1.98 -5.04 -10.13
CA LYS A 64 1.50 -6.42 -10.23
C LYS A 64 2.62 -7.41 -9.93
N VAL A 65 3.79 -7.19 -10.50
CA VAL A 65 4.95 -8.07 -10.24
C VAL A 65 5.31 -8.05 -8.76
N GLU A 66 5.36 -6.87 -8.18
CA GLU A 66 5.69 -6.72 -6.76
C GLU A 66 4.66 -7.43 -5.87
N ALA A 67 3.38 -7.24 -6.17
CA ALA A 67 2.31 -7.89 -5.40
C ALA A 67 2.38 -9.41 -5.52
N MET A 68 2.69 -9.91 -6.69
CA MET A 68 2.80 -11.36 -6.90
C MET A 68 3.94 -11.98 -6.11
N GLN A 69 5.00 -11.22 -5.85
CA GLN A 69 6.12 -11.70 -5.05
C GLN A 69 5.71 -11.97 -3.60
N TYR A 70 4.72 -11.26 -3.10
CA TYR A 70 4.21 -11.50 -1.74
C TYR A 70 3.37 -12.78 -1.65
N ASP A 71 2.81 -13.19 -2.76
CA ASP A 71 1.96 -14.39 -2.80
C ASP A 71 2.78 -15.67 -2.94
N VAL A 72 3.99 -15.55 -3.44
CA VAL A 72 4.89 -16.69 -3.65
C VAL A 72 5.76 -16.88 -2.42
N LYS A 73 5.49 -17.93 -1.66
CA LYS A 73 6.29 -18.27 -0.50
C LYS A 73 6.63 -19.73 -0.51
#